data_b709c4c749117a352f2e0554b08d4171
#
_entry.id   b709c4c749117a352f2e0554b08d4171
#
_cell.length_a   1.000
_cell.length_b   1.000
_cell.length_c   1.000
_cell.angle_alpha   90.00
_cell.angle_beta   90.00
_cell.angle_gamma   90.00
#
_symmetry.space_group_name_H-M   'P 1'
#
loop_
_entity.id
_entity.type
_entity.pdbx_description
1 polymer ?
#
loop_
_entity_poly.entity_id
_entity_poly.type
_entity_poly.pdbx_seq_one_letter_code
_entity_poly.pdbx_strand_id
1 'polypeptide(L)'
;MFKNVPKALVVVLVCAILVGAGAGVANLAVSRAAGEAAVIGKVDGVRLGQEFPAMKTALENILKQKSALEKELNTKAEGQDQETQQALLDQYNLKYNEYARNQLEPAEKALQSAIAAVAKDKGVTVVLDASVVHLGGIDMTDAVLKKGGAK
;
A
#
# COMPACT_ATOMS: atom_id res chain seq x y z
N MET A 1 -7.92 20.82 16.11
CA MET A 1 -6.69 21.58 15.85
C MET A 1 -5.61 20.63 15.30
N PHE A 2 -5.80 20.12 14.09
CA PHE A 2 -4.84 19.24 13.40
C PHE A 2 -4.38 19.91 12.10
N LYS A 3 -3.70 21.04 12.23
CA LYS A 3 -2.92 21.64 11.14
C LYS A 3 -1.59 20.89 11.06
N ASN A 4 -1.32 20.34 9.88
CA ASN A 4 -0.08 19.69 9.47
C ASN A 4 0.11 18.22 9.89
N VAL A 5 -0.60 17.32 9.23
CA VAL A 5 -0.07 15.97 9.06
C VAL A 5 0.94 16.05 7.91
N PRO A 6 2.25 15.89 8.16
CA PRO A 6 3.24 15.99 7.10
C PRO A 6 3.00 14.86 6.08
N LYS A 7 3.13 15.18 4.80
CA LYS A 7 3.04 14.21 3.69
C LYS A 7 3.93 12.98 3.89
N ALA A 8 5.00 13.12 4.67
CA ALA A 8 5.88 12.04 5.09
C ALA A 8 5.19 10.96 5.94
N LEU A 9 4.13 11.29 6.70
CA LEU A 9 3.45 10.33 7.57
C LEU A 9 2.56 9.37 6.77
N VAL A 10 2.01 9.84 5.65
CA VAL A 10 1.22 9.02 4.72
C VAL A 10 2.13 8.00 4.02
N VAL A 11 3.35 8.40 3.66
CA VAL A 11 4.35 7.54 3.02
C VAL A 11 4.84 6.46 3.98
N VAL A 12 5.06 6.80 5.26
CA VAL A 12 5.49 5.83 6.29
C VAL A 12 4.40 4.79 6.56
N LEU A 13 3.12 5.18 6.49
CA LEU A 13 2.01 4.24 6.71
C LEU A 13 1.89 3.23 5.56
N VAL A 14 2.13 3.66 4.33
CA VAL A 14 2.13 2.76 3.14
C VAL A 14 3.32 1.79 3.20
N CYS A 15 4.49 2.24 3.63
CA CYS A 15 5.66 1.35 3.80
C CYS A 15 5.50 0.35 4.95
N ALA A 16 4.83 0.75 6.06
CA ALA A 16 4.60 -0.14 7.20
C ALA A 16 3.61 -1.28 6.88
N ILE A 17 2.65 -1.05 5.98
CA ILE A 17 1.68 -2.06 5.55
C ILE A 17 2.35 -3.14 4.67
N LEU A 18 3.37 -2.79 3.88
CA LEU A 18 4.11 -3.76 3.07
C LEU A 18 4.98 -4.71 3.91
N VAL A 19 5.34 -4.33 5.13
CA VAL A 19 6.12 -5.18 6.05
C VAL A 19 5.23 -5.98 7.01
N GLY A 20 3.99 -5.53 7.26
CA GLY A 20 3.07 -6.14 8.25
C GLY A 20 2.16 -7.26 7.70
N ALA A 21 2.05 -7.46 6.40
CA ALA A 21 1.24 -8.53 5.80
C ALA A 21 1.99 -9.88 5.66
N GLY A 22 2.94 -10.14 6.54
CA GLY A 22 3.75 -11.36 6.56
C GLY A 22 3.04 -12.64 7.02
N ALA A 23 1.71 -12.72 6.99
CA ALA A 23 0.97 -13.90 7.42
C ALA A 23 0.08 -14.52 6.33
N GLY A 24 0.55 -14.57 5.08
CA GLY A 24 -0.27 -15.11 3.99
C GLY A 24 0.47 -15.60 2.75
N VAL A 25 1.78 -15.51 2.67
CA VAL A 25 2.57 -16.09 1.57
C VAL A 25 3.20 -17.45 1.92
N ALA A 26 2.53 -18.22 2.76
CA ALA A 26 2.84 -19.63 2.92
C ALA A 26 2.32 -20.37 1.69
N ASN A 27 3.23 -20.85 0.86
CA ASN A 27 3.10 -21.80 -0.25
C ASN A 27 3.21 -21.23 -1.68
N LEU A 28 4.18 -20.38 -1.95
CA LEU A 28 4.94 -20.57 -3.17
C LEU A 28 6.03 -21.58 -2.79
N ALA A 29 5.73 -22.85 -2.95
CA ALA A 29 6.72 -23.90 -2.82
C ALA A 29 7.83 -23.63 -3.82
N VAL A 30 8.93 -23.04 -3.33
CA VAL A 30 10.21 -22.99 -4.03
C VAL A 30 10.82 -24.38 -3.93
N SER A 31 10.19 -25.33 -4.62
CA SER A 31 10.89 -26.55 -5.02
C SER A 31 11.69 -26.22 -6.27
N ARG A 32 12.80 -25.51 -6.10
CA ARG A 32 13.80 -25.44 -7.14
C ARG A 32 15.03 -26.21 -6.71
N ALA A 33 15.40 -27.15 -7.54
CA ALA A 33 16.59 -27.99 -7.37
C ALA A 33 17.81 -27.12 -7.04
N ALA A 34 18.60 -27.57 -6.08
CA ALA A 34 19.88 -27.02 -5.73
C ALA A 34 20.72 -26.83 -7.00
N GLY A 35 20.99 -25.60 -7.41
CA GLY A 35 21.93 -25.32 -8.50
C GLY A 35 21.69 -24.10 -9.37
N GLU A 36 20.49 -23.52 -9.43
CA GLU A 36 20.28 -22.28 -10.19
C GLU A 36 20.55 -21.05 -9.32
N ALA A 37 21.44 -20.19 -9.78
CA ALA A 37 21.71 -18.91 -9.12
C ALA A 37 20.41 -18.08 -9.01
N ALA A 38 20.13 -17.58 -7.81
CA ALA A 38 18.97 -16.73 -7.58
C ALA A 38 19.09 -15.45 -8.41
N VAL A 39 18.12 -15.18 -9.26
CA VAL A 39 18.01 -13.93 -10.01
C VAL A 39 17.23 -12.94 -9.16
N ILE A 40 17.91 -11.88 -8.72
CA ILE A 40 17.31 -10.86 -7.85
C ILE A 40 16.72 -9.75 -8.71
N GLY A 41 15.44 -9.46 -8.49
CA GLY A 41 14.77 -8.26 -8.96
C GLY A 41 14.64 -7.24 -7.83
N LYS A 42 14.58 -5.96 -8.19
CA LYS A 42 14.31 -4.89 -7.25
C LYS A 42 13.19 -4.02 -7.76
N VAL A 43 12.40 -3.48 -6.83
CA VAL A 43 11.31 -2.52 -7.09
C VAL A 43 11.39 -1.36 -6.13
N ASP A 44 11.11 -0.15 -6.59
CA ASP A 44 10.95 1.02 -5.73
C ASP A 44 9.52 1.01 -5.16
N GLY A 45 9.39 0.53 -3.91
CA GLY A 45 8.10 0.42 -3.23
C GLY A 45 7.40 1.77 -3.03
N VAL A 46 8.18 2.85 -2.81
CA VAL A 46 7.62 4.20 -2.64
C VAL A 46 7.00 4.67 -3.96
N ARG A 47 7.73 4.52 -5.05
CA ARG A 47 7.28 4.89 -6.36
C ARG A 47 6.09 4.06 -6.83
N LEU A 48 6.11 2.74 -6.59
CA LEU A 48 4.98 1.87 -6.87
C LEU A 48 3.72 2.28 -6.08
N GLY A 49 3.86 2.62 -4.79
CA GLY A 49 2.75 3.09 -3.98
C GLY A 49 2.12 4.39 -4.48
N GLN A 50 2.91 5.27 -5.11
CA GLN A 50 2.45 6.57 -5.60
C GLN A 50 1.94 6.55 -7.04
N GLU A 51 2.57 5.76 -7.91
CA GLU A 51 2.35 5.80 -9.36
C GLU A 51 1.52 4.62 -9.88
N PHE A 52 1.42 3.51 -9.13
CA PHE A 52 0.63 2.36 -9.57
C PHE A 52 -0.86 2.73 -9.61
N PRO A 53 -1.55 2.60 -10.76
CA PRO A 53 -2.87 3.19 -10.96
C PRO A 53 -3.91 2.79 -9.93
N ALA A 54 -3.96 1.49 -9.55
CA ALA A 54 -4.90 1.02 -8.54
C ALA A 54 -4.60 1.61 -7.15
N MET A 55 -3.32 1.73 -6.76
CA MET A 55 -2.91 2.35 -5.50
C MET A 55 -3.26 3.83 -5.47
N LYS A 56 -2.97 4.56 -6.56
CA LYS A 56 -3.31 5.97 -6.69
C LYS A 56 -4.82 6.19 -6.53
N THR A 57 -5.63 5.41 -7.23
CA THR A 57 -7.10 5.50 -7.13
C THR A 57 -7.59 5.20 -5.71
N ALA A 58 -7.06 4.16 -5.07
CA ALA A 58 -7.40 3.82 -3.70
C ALA A 58 -7.09 4.97 -2.73
N LEU A 59 -5.88 5.55 -2.83
CA LEU A 59 -5.48 6.69 -1.99
C LEU A 59 -6.35 7.93 -2.23
N GLU A 60 -6.67 8.25 -3.47
CA GLU A 60 -7.59 9.37 -3.79
C GLU A 60 -8.97 9.17 -3.17
N ASN A 61 -9.52 7.95 -3.24
CA ASN A 61 -10.81 7.62 -2.64
C ASN A 61 -10.77 7.72 -1.12
N ILE A 62 -9.70 7.22 -0.49
CA ILE A 62 -9.50 7.31 0.96
C ILE A 62 -9.44 8.77 1.42
N LEU A 63 -8.70 9.64 0.70
CA LEU A 63 -8.61 11.06 1.02
C LEU A 63 -9.96 11.77 0.89
N LYS A 64 -10.73 11.45 -0.15
CA LYS A 64 -12.09 11.99 -0.33
C LYS A 64 -13.01 11.57 0.82
N GLN A 65 -12.99 10.28 1.16
CA GLN A 65 -13.81 9.74 2.25
C GLN A 65 -13.43 10.34 3.59
N LYS A 66 -12.13 10.48 3.87
CA LYS A 66 -11.63 11.13 5.08
C LYS A 66 -12.20 12.54 5.23
N SER A 67 -12.10 13.35 4.17
CA SER A 67 -12.65 14.72 4.19
C SER A 67 -14.17 14.76 4.42
N ALA A 68 -14.91 13.82 3.84
CA ALA A 68 -16.35 13.71 4.07
C ALA A 68 -16.68 13.32 5.51
N LEU A 69 -15.98 12.34 6.06
CA LEU A 69 -16.13 11.89 7.45
C LEU A 69 -15.77 13.00 8.46
N GLU A 70 -14.70 13.76 8.21
CA GLU A 70 -14.30 14.88 9.07
C GLU A 70 -15.39 15.97 9.12
N LYS A 71 -15.99 16.30 7.98
CA LYS A 71 -17.09 17.27 7.93
C LYS A 71 -18.31 16.76 8.70
N GLU A 72 -18.70 15.50 8.49
CA GLU A 72 -19.81 14.89 9.19
C GLU A 72 -19.56 14.84 10.70
N LEU A 73 -18.35 14.44 11.13
CA LEU A 73 -17.96 14.41 12.53
C LEU A 73 -18.08 15.79 13.17
N ASN A 74 -17.51 16.82 12.53
CA ASN A 74 -17.56 18.19 13.05
C ASN A 74 -19.01 18.67 13.23
N THR A 75 -19.89 18.39 12.26
CA THR A 75 -21.31 18.76 12.33
C THR A 75 -22.05 18.03 13.47
N LYS A 76 -21.75 16.74 13.67
CA LYS A 76 -22.42 15.94 14.70
C LYS A 76 -21.86 16.18 16.11
N ALA A 77 -20.58 16.55 16.21
CA ALA A 77 -19.93 16.81 17.49
C ALA A 77 -20.20 18.22 18.02
N GLU A 78 -20.72 19.12 17.17
CA GLU A 78 -21.05 20.49 17.57
C GLU A 78 -22.14 20.51 18.65
N GLY A 79 -21.83 21.14 19.79
CA GLY A 79 -22.76 21.25 20.93
C GLY A 79 -22.92 19.97 21.77
N GLN A 80 -22.22 18.89 21.46
CA GLN A 80 -22.24 17.66 22.25
C GLN A 80 -21.30 17.75 23.45
N ASP A 81 -21.59 16.98 24.50
CA ASP A 81 -20.69 16.80 25.64
C ASP A 81 -19.42 15.99 25.24
N GLN A 82 -18.42 16.03 26.12
CA GLN A 82 -17.10 15.43 25.84
C GLN A 82 -17.18 13.91 25.63
N GLU A 83 -18.03 13.21 26.37
CA GLU A 83 -18.17 11.75 26.25
C GLU A 83 -18.79 11.38 24.89
N THR A 84 -19.85 12.09 24.48
CA THR A 84 -20.48 11.92 23.17
C THR A 84 -19.51 12.25 22.03
N GLN A 85 -18.72 13.33 22.15
CA GLN A 85 -17.70 13.67 21.16
C GLN A 85 -16.64 12.56 21.01
N GLN A 86 -16.20 11.97 22.12
CA GLN A 86 -15.23 10.87 22.08
C GLN A 86 -15.84 9.62 21.42
N ALA A 87 -17.06 9.25 21.78
CA ALA A 87 -17.74 8.11 21.17
C ALA A 87 -17.93 8.29 19.66
N LEU A 88 -18.27 9.50 19.21
CA LEU A 88 -18.35 9.85 17.79
C LEU A 88 -16.99 9.69 17.10
N LEU A 89 -15.93 10.22 17.69
CA LEU A 89 -14.57 10.12 17.15
C LEU A 89 -14.15 8.67 16.95
N ASP A 90 -14.38 7.81 17.94
CA ASP A 90 -14.07 6.38 17.87
C ASP A 90 -14.87 5.68 16.76
N GLN A 91 -16.16 5.99 16.62
CA GLN A 91 -17.00 5.46 15.56
C GLN A 91 -16.50 5.88 14.16
N TYR A 92 -16.08 7.15 14.02
CA TYR A 92 -15.56 7.65 12.73
C TYR A 92 -14.19 7.06 12.39
N ASN A 93 -13.34 6.84 13.40
CA ASN A 93 -12.06 6.14 13.21
C ASN A 93 -12.28 4.70 12.72
N LEU A 94 -13.23 3.98 13.28
CA LEU A 94 -13.59 2.64 12.83
C LEU A 94 -14.06 2.64 11.37
N LYS A 95 -14.99 3.53 11.01
CA LYS A 95 -15.49 3.68 9.64
C LYS A 95 -14.37 4.03 8.65
N TYR A 96 -13.48 4.93 9.04
CA TYR A 96 -12.35 5.33 8.20
C TYR A 96 -11.40 4.16 7.96
N ASN A 97 -11.03 3.43 9.02
CA ASN A 97 -10.11 2.31 8.93
C ASN A 97 -10.68 1.15 8.08
N GLU A 98 -11.97 0.87 8.25
CA GLU A 98 -12.66 -0.14 7.44
C GLU A 98 -12.69 0.27 5.96
N TYR A 99 -13.06 1.52 5.68
CA TYR A 99 -13.07 2.03 4.31
C TYR A 99 -11.67 1.99 3.68
N ALA A 100 -10.65 2.46 4.40
CA ALA A 100 -9.28 2.47 3.91
C ALA A 100 -8.80 1.05 3.58
N ARG A 101 -9.05 0.08 4.46
CA ARG A 101 -8.71 -1.32 4.21
C ARG A 101 -9.39 -1.88 2.97
N ASN A 102 -10.69 -1.61 2.82
CA ASN A 102 -11.49 -2.08 1.67
C ASN A 102 -11.02 -1.48 0.34
N GLN A 103 -10.41 -0.29 0.36
CA GLN A 103 -9.82 0.32 -0.84
C GLN A 103 -8.42 -0.19 -1.12
N LEU A 104 -7.59 -0.39 -0.08
CA LEU A 104 -6.19 -0.79 -0.25
C LEU A 104 -6.04 -2.27 -0.61
N GLU A 105 -6.79 -3.15 0.02
CA GLU A 105 -6.66 -4.60 -0.18
C GLU A 105 -6.73 -5.02 -1.67
N PRO A 106 -7.73 -4.61 -2.47
CA PRO A 106 -7.75 -4.94 -3.89
C PRO A 106 -6.63 -4.29 -4.69
N ALA A 107 -6.20 -3.08 -4.31
CA ALA A 107 -5.11 -2.37 -4.97
C ALA A 107 -3.76 -3.06 -4.71
N GLU A 108 -3.52 -3.51 -3.49
CA GLU A 108 -2.33 -4.28 -3.11
C GLU A 108 -2.29 -5.64 -3.83
N LYS A 109 -3.42 -6.34 -3.93
CA LYS A 109 -3.52 -7.59 -4.70
C LYS A 109 -3.19 -7.39 -6.17
N ALA A 110 -3.67 -6.30 -6.76
CA ALA A 110 -3.35 -5.93 -8.14
C ALA A 110 -1.86 -5.63 -8.32
N LEU A 111 -1.26 -4.88 -7.41
CA LEU A 111 0.18 -4.59 -7.42
C LEU A 111 1.02 -5.87 -7.28
N GLN A 112 0.70 -6.73 -6.31
CA GLN A 112 1.38 -8.01 -6.11
C GLN A 112 1.30 -8.90 -7.35
N SER A 113 0.14 -8.94 -8.00
CA SER A 113 -0.06 -9.70 -9.23
C SER A 113 0.79 -9.15 -10.38
N ALA A 114 0.91 -7.83 -10.49
CA ALA A 114 1.76 -7.18 -11.49
C ALA A 114 3.24 -7.47 -11.24
N ILE A 115 3.70 -7.40 -9.98
CA ILE A 115 5.08 -7.74 -9.58
C ILE A 115 5.38 -9.20 -9.94
N ALA A 116 4.50 -10.13 -9.55
CA ALA A 116 4.68 -11.56 -9.83
C ALA A 116 4.73 -11.86 -11.33
N ALA A 117 3.87 -11.21 -12.13
CA ALA A 117 3.87 -11.37 -13.57
C ALA A 117 5.19 -10.87 -14.19
N VAL A 118 5.67 -9.68 -13.81
CA VAL A 118 6.94 -9.12 -14.32
C VAL A 118 8.12 -9.96 -13.85
N ALA A 119 8.12 -10.44 -12.61
CA ALA A 119 9.17 -11.32 -12.09
C ALA A 119 9.26 -12.61 -12.94
N LYS A 120 8.11 -13.22 -13.22
CA LYS A 120 8.03 -14.41 -14.10
C LYS A 120 8.54 -14.11 -15.51
N ASP A 121 8.12 -13.01 -16.12
CA ASP A 121 8.51 -12.60 -17.48
C ASP A 121 10.03 -12.37 -17.58
N LYS A 122 10.68 -11.92 -16.50
CA LYS A 122 12.12 -11.64 -16.43
C LYS A 122 12.96 -12.79 -15.84
N GLY A 123 12.35 -13.90 -15.46
CA GLY A 123 13.04 -15.02 -14.82
C GLY A 123 13.59 -14.68 -13.43
N VAL A 124 13.03 -13.67 -12.77
CA VAL A 124 13.40 -13.25 -11.41
C VAL A 124 12.82 -14.25 -10.41
N THR A 125 13.65 -14.69 -9.47
CA THR A 125 13.27 -15.67 -8.44
C THR A 125 13.03 -15.04 -7.08
N VAL A 126 13.63 -13.87 -6.82
CA VAL A 126 13.48 -13.10 -5.57
C VAL A 126 13.28 -11.63 -5.93
N VAL A 127 12.25 -11.00 -5.37
CA VAL A 127 12.02 -9.56 -5.51
C VAL A 127 12.22 -8.88 -4.16
N LEU A 128 13.04 -7.83 -4.17
CA LEU A 128 13.36 -7.03 -2.99
C LEU A 128 12.98 -5.57 -3.22
N ASP A 129 12.77 -4.82 -2.15
CA ASP A 129 12.68 -3.37 -2.24
C ASP A 129 14.04 -2.78 -2.61
N ALA A 130 14.03 -1.77 -3.49
CA ALA A 130 15.26 -1.13 -3.96
C ALA A 130 16.08 -0.49 -2.83
N SER A 131 15.43 -0.09 -1.73
CA SER A 131 16.11 0.51 -0.57
C SER A 131 17.05 -0.46 0.17
N VAL A 132 16.84 -1.77 0.04
CA VAL A 132 17.66 -2.80 0.70
C VAL A 132 18.69 -3.42 -0.25
N VAL A 133 18.68 -3.07 -1.53
CA VAL A 133 19.62 -3.59 -2.54
C VAL A 133 20.70 -2.55 -2.83
N HIS A 134 21.87 -2.70 -2.21
CA HIS A 134 22.97 -1.76 -2.39
C HIS A 134 23.69 -1.89 -3.74
N LEU A 135 23.72 -3.08 -4.33
CA LEU A 135 24.42 -3.33 -5.58
C LEU A 135 23.73 -4.45 -6.37
N GLY A 136 23.60 -4.27 -7.69
CA GLY A 136 23.05 -5.27 -8.60
C GLY A 136 21.51 -5.34 -8.57
N GLY A 137 20.98 -6.48 -9.04
CA GLY A 137 19.54 -6.70 -9.20
C GLY A 137 18.97 -6.08 -10.48
N ILE A 138 17.91 -6.71 -11.00
CA ILE A 138 17.16 -6.21 -12.17
C ILE A 138 16.10 -5.25 -11.67
N ASP A 139 16.16 -3.99 -12.08
CA ASP A 139 15.09 -3.04 -11.78
C ASP A 139 13.82 -3.41 -12.57
N MET A 140 12.73 -3.57 -11.86
CA MET A 140 11.44 -3.95 -12.41
C MET A 140 10.37 -2.87 -12.25
N THR A 141 10.68 -1.75 -11.59
CA THR A 141 9.72 -0.72 -11.19
C THR A 141 8.88 -0.24 -12.37
N ASP A 142 9.53 0.21 -13.46
CA ASP A 142 8.82 0.70 -14.64
C ASP A 142 7.99 -0.38 -15.34
N ALA A 143 8.50 -1.61 -15.38
CA ALA A 143 7.78 -2.74 -15.97
C ALA A 143 6.52 -3.09 -15.15
N VAL A 144 6.60 -3.01 -13.83
CA VAL A 144 5.44 -3.23 -12.93
C VAL A 144 4.41 -2.11 -13.10
N LEU A 145 4.85 -0.85 -13.15
CA LEU A 145 3.96 0.29 -13.40
C LEU A 145 3.23 0.13 -14.74
N LYS A 146 3.97 -0.18 -15.80
CA LYS A 146 3.39 -0.42 -17.12
C LYS A 146 2.41 -1.60 -17.13
N LYS A 147 2.73 -2.68 -16.42
CA LYS A 147 1.84 -3.84 -16.28
C LYS A 147 0.54 -3.50 -15.57
N GLY A 148 0.60 -2.57 -14.60
CA GLY A 148 -0.57 -2.03 -13.90
C GLY A 148 -1.38 -0.99 -14.68
N GLY A 149 -0.96 -0.65 -15.90
CA GLY A 149 -1.66 0.32 -16.77
C GLY A 149 -1.22 1.76 -16.60
N ALA A 150 -0.08 2.03 -15.94
CA ALA A 150 0.52 3.37 -15.97
C ALA A 150 0.95 3.72 -17.41
N LYS A 151 0.65 4.97 -17.83
CA LYS A 151 1.00 5.51 -19.14
C LYS A 151 2.35 6.19 -19.11
#